data_98d8e5299cf32c20bd756589922f692d
#
_entry.id   98d8e5299cf32c20bd756589922f692d
#
_cell.length_a   1.000
_cell.length_b   1.000
_cell.length_c   1.000
_cell.angle_alpha   90.00
_cell.angle_beta   90.00
_cell.angle_gamma   90.00
#
_symmetry.space_group_name_H-M   'P 1'
#
loop_
_entity.id
_entity.type
_entity.pdbx_description
1 polymer ?
#
loop_
_entity_poly.entity_id
_entity_poly.type
_entity_poly.pdbx_seq_one_letter_code
_entity_poly.pdbx_strand_id
1 'polypeptide(L)'
;MSKRLTFENCCFLLTQKGNMCSNCVEEVIVMWANQNPVFVYEKEPSRDILCIDCKSFYASVECVEKDLDPLTTKLVVMSYPSDSTETRGSGLILASSPTAKKAYGITNISRARDLPFPYPSDLYIVAPRMAYYME
;
A
#
# COMPACT_ATOMS: atom_id res chain seq x y z
N MET A 1 34.65 22.44 23.76
CA MET A 1 33.65 22.94 22.80
C MET A 1 32.81 21.75 22.34
N SER A 2 31.66 21.56 22.94
CA SER A 2 30.70 20.50 22.56
C SER A 2 30.01 20.93 21.27
N LYS A 3 30.25 20.23 20.16
CA LYS A 3 29.46 20.42 18.92
C LYS A 3 28.06 19.92 19.21
N ARG A 4 27.07 20.83 19.34
CA ARG A 4 25.66 20.49 19.28
C ARG A 4 25.42 19.78 17.97
N LEU A 5 25.00 18.51 18.03
CA LEU A 5 24.48 17.79 16.88
C LEU A 5 23.19 18.50 16.44
N THR A 6 23.20 19.07 15.24
CA THR A 6 21.98 19.61 14.64
C THR A 6 21.11 18.47 14.13
N PHE A 7 19.82 18.70 14.09
CA PHE A 7 18.83 17.73 13.59
C PHE A 7 19.19 17.13 12.23
N GLU A 8 19.77 17.94 11.32
CA GLU A 8 20.22 17.50 10.00
C GLU A 8 21.36 16.46 10.07
N ASN A 9 22.30 16.62 11.00
CA ASN A 9 23.39 15.66 11.19
C ASN A 9 22.92 14.35 11.83
N CYS A 10 21.85 14.37 12.62
CA CYS A 10 21.30 13.18 13.23
C CYS A 10 20.43 12.37 12.26
N CYS A 11 19.66 13.04 11.40
CA CYS A 11 18.91 12.39 10.31
C CYS A 11 19.83 11.70 9.30
N PHE A 12 21.00 12.28 9.01
CA PHE A 12 21.97 11.65 8.11
C PHE A 12 22.54 10.33 8.67
N LEU A 13 22.73 10.27 9.99
CA LEU A 13 23.18 9.04 10.67
C LEU A 13 22.07 7.97 10.76
N LEU A 14 20.78 8.37 10.74
CA LEU A 14 19.63 7.48 10.71
C LEU A 14 19.55 6.63 9.44
N THR A 15 19.84 7.22 8.30
CA THR A 15 19.81 6.54 7.00
C THR A 15 20.88 5.46 6.86
N GLN A 16 21.97 5.55 7.64
CA GLN A 16 23.08 4.60 7.54
C GLN A 16 23.03 3.44 8.55
N LYS A 17 22.36 3.59 9.68
CA LYS A 17 22.38 2.58 10.77
C LYS A 17 21.02 2.09 11.28
N GLY A 18 19.91 2.63 10.80
CA GLY A 18 18.57 2.10 11.07
C GLY A 18 18.02 2.27 12.50
N ASN A 19 18.78 2.81 13.45
CA ASN A 19 18.35 3.02 14.84
C ASN A 19 18.49 4.48 15.25
N MET A 20 17.40 5.08 15.74
CA MET A 20 17.43 6.41 16.35
C MET A 20 18.11 6.37 17.71
N CYS A 21 18.97 7.35 18.00
CA CYS A 21 19.49 7.52 19.35
C CYS A 21 18.37 8.06 20.28
N SER A 22 18.41 7.70 21.57
CA SER A 22 17.39 8.10 22.56
C SER A 22 17.17 9.61 22.62
N ASN A 23 18.24 10.42 22.54
CA ASN A 23 18.12 11.88 22.57
C ASN A 23 17.40 12.46 21.34
N CYS A 24 17.58 11.85 20.15
CA CYS A 24 16.89 12.28 18.95
C CYS A 24 15.41 11.92 18.97
N VAL A 25 15.06 10.80 19.60
CA VAL A 25 13.64 10.42 19.79
C VAL A 25 12.94 11.46 20.66
N GLU A 26 13.55 11.88 21.76
CA GLU A 26 12.98 12.90 22.63
C GLU A 26 12.83 14.25 21.94
N GLU A 27 13.86 14.71 21.21
CA GLU A 27 13.79 15.97 20.46
C GLU A 27 12.72 15.92 19.36
N VAL A 28 12.59 14.82 18.63
CA VAL A 28 11.55 14.66 17.61
C VAL A 28 10.16 14.65 18.23
N ILE A 29 9.97 13.97 19.36
CA ILE A 29 8.69 13.94 20.07
C ILE A 29 8.33 15.35 20.56
N VAL A 30 9.28 16.08 21.14
CA VAL A 30 9.06 17.45 21.63
C VAL A 30 8.77 18.41 20.48
N MET A 31 9.50 18.32 19.36
CA MET A 31 9.21 19.14 18.17
C MET A 31 7.85 18.79 17.58
N TRP A 32 7.50 17.51 17.49
CA TRP A 32 6.21 17.08 16.99
C TRP A 32 5.06 17.55 17.89
N ALA A 33 5.22 17.42 19.20
CA ALA A 33 4.24 17.90 20.17
C ALA A 33 4.04 19.42 20.16
N ASN A 34 5.12 20.20 19.88
CA ASN A 34 5.04 21.65 19.79
C ASN A 34 4.46 22.16 18.45
N GLN A 35 4.57 21.39 17.37
CA GLN A 35 4.05 21.77 16.05
C GLN A 35 2.62 21.28 15.81
N ASN A 36 2.19 20.24 16.50
CA ASN A 36 0.83 19.74 16.38
C ASN A 36 -0.03 20.35 17.50
N PRO A 37 -1.21 20.88 17.18
CA PRO A 37 -2.15 21.32 18.20
C PRO A 37 -2.46 20.13 19.12
N VAL A 38 -2.39 20.37 20.43
CA VAL A 38 -2.83 19.36 21.40
C VAL A 38 -4.28 19.03 21.09
N PHE A 39 -4.55 17.81 20.71
CA PHE A 39 -5.91 17.33 20.48
C PHE A 39 -6.67 17.34 21.80
N VAL A 40 -7.63 18.26 21.91
CA VAL A 40 -8.53 18.35 23.04
C VAL A 40 -9.86 17.76 22.61
N TYR A 41 -10.08 16.49 22.92
CA TYR A 41 -11.27 15.74 22.48
C TYR A 41 -12.59 16.40 22.86
N GLU A 42 -12.63 17.15 23.99
CA GLU A 42 -13.82 17.89 24.43
C GLU A 42 -14.18 19.06 23.51
N LYS A 43 -13.22 19.55 22.72
CA LYS A 43 -13.42 20.62 21.72
C LYS A 43 -13.74 20.11 20.32
N GLU A 44 -13.60 18.81 20.08
CA GLU A 44 -13.93 18.22 18.81
C GLU A 44 -15.46 18.20 18.62
N PRO A 45 -15.94 18.53 17.41
CA PRO A 45 -17.36 18.47 17.14
C PRO A 45 -17.86 17.02 17.26
N SER A 46 -18.81 16.79 18.18
CA SER A 46 -19.48 15.49 18.29
C SER A 46 -20.44 15.33 17.11
N ARG A 47 -20.07 14.45 16.17
CA ARG A 47 -20.87 14.12 14.99
C ARG A 47 -20.62 12.67 14.58
N ASP A 48 -21.64 12.05 14.02
CA ASP A 48 -21.49 10.73 13.44
C ASP A 48 -20.67 10.81 12.14
N ILE A 49 -19.64 9.98 12.04
CA ILE A 49 -18.76 9.92 10.87
C ILE A 49 -18.89 8.53 10.27
N LEU A 50 -19.33 8.47 9.02
CA LEU A 50 -19.33 7.24 8.22
C LEU A 50 -18.11 7.25 7.30
N CYS A 51 -17.25 6.25 7.46
CA CYS A 51 -16.13 5.99 6.56
C CYS A 51 -16.46 4.79 5.68
N ILE A 52 -16.51 5.00 4.36
CA ILE A 52 -16.74 3.93 3.38
C ILE A 52 -15.44 3.69 2.63
N ASP A 53 -14.93 2.45 2.71
CA ASP A 53 -13.74 2.00 1.97
C ASP A 53 -14.12 0.92 0.97
N CYS A 54 -13.67 1.08 -0.28
CA CYS A 54 -13.95 0.14 -1.36
C CYS A 54 -12.92 -1.00 -1.35
N LYS A 55 -13.32 -2.15 -0.83
CA LYS A 55 -12.46 -3.34 -0.76
C LYS A 55 -11.98 -3.78 -2.14
N SER A 56 -10.66 -3.95 -2.30
CA SER A 56 -10.03 -4.40 -3.56
C SER A 56 -10.40 -3.53 -4.77
N PHE A 57 -10.51 -2.22 -4.59
CA PHE A 57 -11.09 -1.27 -5.54
C PHE A 57 -10.60 -1.47 -6.98
N TYR A 58 -9.29 -1.39 -7.24
CA TYR A 58 -8.76 -1.54 -8.61
C TYR A 58 -9.13 -2.87 -9.26
N ALA A 59 -9.08 -3.97 -8.49
CA ALA A 59 -9.47 -5.27 -9.02
C ALA A 59 -10.97 -5.34 -9.34
N SER A 60 -11.80 -4.69 -8.52
CA SER A 60 -13.25 -4.64 -8.75
C SER A 60 -13.58 -3.83 -10.00
N VAL A 61 -12.93 -2.67 -10.21
CA VAL A 61 -13.09 -1.86 -11.42
C VAL A 61 -12.72 -2.66 -12.67
N GLU A 62 -11.57 -3.34 -12.66
CA GLU A 62 -11.13 -4.15 -13.79
C GLU A 62 -12.04 -5.36 -14.07
N CYS A 63 -12.66 -5.93 -13.04
CA CYS A 63 -13.67 -6.98 -13.24
C CYS A 63 -14.91 -6.42 -13.94
N VAL A 64 -15.44 -5.30 -13.45
CA VAL A 64 -16.64 -4.66 -14.04
C VAL A 64 -16.40 -4.27 -15.50
N GLU A 65 -15.26 -3.71 -15.83
CA GLU A 65 -14.87 -3.34 -17.19
C GLU A 65 -14.81 -4.54 -18.16
N LYS A 66 -14.62 -5.74 -17.62
CA LYS A 66 -14.57 -6.99 -18.39
C LYS A 66 -15.87 -7.79 -18.31
N ASP A 67 -16.94 -7.20 -17.78
CA ASP A 67 -18.23 -7.88 -17.52
C ASP A 67 -18.06 -9.13 -16.63
N LEU A 68 -17.11 -9.09 -15.68
CA LEU A 68 -16.83 -10.18 -14.74
C LEU A 68 -17.31 -9.81 -13.34
N ASP A 69 -17.76 -10.80 -12.57
CA ASP A 69 -18.16 -10.61 -11.18
C ASP A 69 -16.90 -10.47 -10.27
N PRO A 70 -16.73 -9.32 -9.59
CA PRO A 70 -15.59 -9.08 -8.71
C PRO A 70 -15.48 -10.06 -7.52
N LEU A 71 -16.60 -10.68 -7.12
CA LEU A 71 -16.62 -11.56 -5.96
C LEU A 71 -16.22 -13.00 -6.29
N THR A 72 -16.42 -13.42 -7.52
CA THR A 72 -16.17 -14.81 -7.94
C THR A 72 -14.93 -14.95 -8.84
N THR A 73 -14.59 -13.89 -9.56
CA THR A 73 -13.44 -13.90 -10.50
C THR A 73 -12.12 -13.78 -9.78
N LYS A 74 -11.12 -14.54 -10.19
CA LYS A 74 -9.72 -14.40 -9.75
C LYS A 74 -9.00 -13.39 -10.64
N LEU A 75 -8.88 -12.15 -10.17
CA LEU A 75 -8.22 -11.08 -10.90
C LEU A 75 -7.16 -10.40 -10.03
N VAL A 76 -6.02 -10.09 -10.65
CA VAL A 76 -4.87 -9.43 -10.03
C VAL A 76 -4.44 -8.24 -10.88
N VAL A 77 -4.33 -7.08 -10.25
CA VAL A 77 -3.74 -5.88 -10.85
C VAL A 77 -2.27 -5.83 -10.45
N MET A 78 -1.38 -5.89 -11.44
CA MET A 78 0.07 -6.00 -11.23
C MET A 78 0.79 -4.85 -11.92
N SER A 79 1.84 -4.29 -11.29
CA SER A 79 2.60 -3.16 -11.82
C SER A 79 3.15 -3.41 -13.23
N TYR A 80 3.69 -4.60 -13.46
CA TYR A 80 4.29 -5.00 -14.73
C TYR A 80 3.82 -6.42 -15.09
N PRO A 81 2.61 -6.57 -15.63
CA PRO A 81 2.15 -7.86 -16.15
C PRO A 81 3.01 -8.25 -17.35
N SER A 82 3.08 -9.55 -17.64
CA SER A 82 3.73 -10.04 -18.85
C SER A 82 2.70 -10.19 -19.97
N ASP A 83 3.07 -9.80 -21.17
CA ASP A 83 2.24 -9.96 -22.37
C ASP A 83 2.29 -11.40 -22.91
N SER A 84 3.21 -12.22 -22.43
CA SER A 84 3.34 -13.63 -22.83
C SER A 84 3.05 -14.59 -21.68
N THR A 85 2.53 -15.76 -22.01
CA THR A 85 2.30 -16.86 -21.06
C THR A 85 3.59 -17.54 -20.59
N GLU A 86 4.68 -17.32 -21.31
CA GLU A 86 5.98 -17.96 -21.07
C GLU A 86 6.85 -17.16 -20.10
N THR A 87 6.56 -15.88 -19.91
CA THR A 87 7.33 -15.02 -19.02
C THR A 87 6.51 -14.59 -17.82
N ARG A 88 7.12 -14.59 -16.64
CA ARG A 88 6.49 -14.11 -15.42
C ARG A 88 6.50 -12.58 -15.41
N GLY A 89 5.38 -11.96 -15.08
CA GLY A 89 5.31 -10.53 -14.75
C GLY A 89 6.19 -10.17 -13.57
N SER A 90 6.41 -8.88 -13.35
CA SER A 90 7.28 -8.40 -12.28
C SER A 90 6.61 -7.28 -11.47
N GLY A 91 7.27 -6.89 -10.38
CA GLY A 91 6.82 -5.80 -9.52
C GLY A 91 5.84 -6.23 -8.45
N LEU A 92 5.01 -5.26 -8.03
CA LEU A 92 4.07 -5.42 -6.92
C LEU A 92 2.67 -5.79 -7.42
N ILE A 93 1.96 -6.56 -6.62
CA ILE A 93 0.52 -6.73 -6.74
C ILE A 93 -0.14 -5.53 -6.06
N LEU A 94 -0.76 -4.66 -6.86
CA LEU A 94 -1.38 -3.43 -6.37
C LEU A 94 -2.77 -3.69 -5.80
N ALA A 95 -3.52 -4.60 -6.42
CA ALA A 95 -4.82 -5.04 -5.93
C ALA A 95 -5.11 -6.46 -6.42
N SER A 96 -5.96 -7.15 -5.71
CA SER A 96 -6.45 -8.46 -6.11
C SER A 96 -7.88 -8.67 -5.62
N SER A 97 -8.67 -9.41 -6.39
CA SER A 97 -10.04 -9.77 -6.02
C SER A 97 -10.05 -10.61 -4.73
N PRO A 98 -11.16 -10.62 -3.98
CA PRO A 98 -11.28 -11.44 -2.77
C PRO A 98 -11.02 -12.93 -3.02
N THR A 99 -11.48 -13.42 -4.15
CA THR A 99 -11.28 -14.82 -4.56
C THR A 99 -9.83 -15.12 -4.88
N ALA A 100 -9.11 -14.23 -5.57
CA ALA A 100 -7.68 -14.37 -5.82
C ALA A 100 -6.87 -14.32 -4.51
N LYS A 101 -7.21 -13.42 -3.59
CA LYS A 101 -6.57 -13.35 -2.26
C LYS A 101 -6.69 -14.67 -1.51
N LYS A 102 -7.89 -15.24 -1.51
CA LYS A 102 -8.17 -16.52 -0.82
C LYS A 102 -7.47 -17.70 -1.49
N ALA A 103 -7.46 -17.74 -2.83
CA ALA A 103 -6.90 -18.86 -3.59
C ALA A 103 -5.37 -18.92 -3.53
N TYR A 104 -4.70 -17.76 -3.55
CA TYR A 104 -3.24 -17.68 -3.68
C TYR A 104 -2.55 -17.08 -2.44
N GLY A 105 -3.28 -16.79 -1.37
CA GLY A 105 -2.70 -16.21 -0.14
C GLY A 105 -2.13 -14.80 -0.34
N ILE A 106 -2.68 -14.01 -1.27
CA ILE A 106 -2.16 -12.69 -1.61
C ILE A 106 -2.38 -11.73 -0.45
N THR A 107 -1.31 -11.06 -0.03
CA THR A 107 -1.29 -10.00 0.99
C THR A 107 -1.01 -8.63 0.35
N ASN A 108 -1.05 -7.57 1.14
CA ASN A 108 -0.78 -6.21 0.66
C ASN A 108 0.68 -5.98 0.22
N ILE A 109 1.60 -6.89 0.56
CA ILE A 109 3.01 -6.82 0.20
C ILE A 109 3.42 -7.87 -0.82
N SER A 110 2.47 -8.63 -1.36
CA SER A 110 2.74 -9.69 -2.33
C SER A 110 3.29 -9.13 -3.64
N ARG A 111 4.15 -9.89 -4.26
CA ARG A 111 4.79 -9.57 -5.54
C ARG A 111 4.40 -10.58 -6.61
N ALA A 112 4.70 -10.26 -7.86
CA ALA A 112 4.48 -11.14 -8.99
C ALA A 112 5.08 -12.55 -8.79
N ARG A 113 6.24 -12.64 -8.13
CA ARG A 113 6.91 -13.90 -7.83
C ARG A 113 6.16 -14.81 -6.85
N ASP A 114 5.25 -14.26 -6.07
CA ASP A 114 4.48 -15.00 -5.05
C ASP A 114 3.26 -15.70 -5.67
N LEU A 115 2.93 -15.37 -6.92
CA LEU A 115 1.90 -16.05 -7.69
C LEU A 115 2.44 -17.36 -8.28
N PRO A 116 1.58 -18.38 -8.45
CA PRO A 116 1.95 -19.61 -9.13
C PRO A 116 2.33 -19.31 -10.59
N PHE A 117 3.36 -19.99 -11.07
CA PHE A 117 3.78 -19.87 -12.47
C PHE A 117 4.07 -21.27 -13.04
N PRO A 118 3.58 -21.61 -14.23
CA PRO A 118 2.78 -20.80 -15.15
C PRO A 118 1.44 -20.35 -14.53
N TYR A 119 0.95 -19.20 -15.00
CA TYR A 119 -0.29 -18.65 -14.46
C TYR A 119 -1.48 -19.58 -14.77
N PRO A 120 -2.34 -19.85 -13.78
CA PRO A 120 -3.56 -20.61 -14.00
C PRO A 120 -4.46 -19.94 -15.05
N SER A 121 -5.13 -20.73 -15.88
CA SER A 121 -6.01 -20.24 -16.95
C SER A 121 -7.22 -19.44 -16.44
N ASP A 122 -7.59 -19.61 -15.17
CA ASP A 122 -8.69 -18.91 -14.49
C ASP A 122 -8.24 -17.64 -13.75
N LEU A 123 -6.95 -17.28 -13.85
CA LEU A 123 -6.37 -16.08 -13.24
C LEU A 123 -6.20 -14.98 -14.29
N TYR A 124 -6.95 -13.90 -14.10
CA TYR A 124 -6.81 -12.68 -14.91
C TYR A 124 -5.73 -11.78 -14.32
N ILE A 125 -4.76 -11.39 -15.13
CA ILE A 125 -3.69 -10.46 -14.74
C ILE A 125 -3.79 -9.23 -15.62
N VAL A 126 -3.86 -8.05 -15.01
CA VAL A 126 -4.05 -6.79 -15.72
C VAL A 126 -3.06 -5.73 -15.24
N ALA A 127 -2.70 -4.81 -16.15
CA ALA A 127 -1.93 -3.62 -15.81
C ALA A 127 -2.82 -2.59 -15.10
N PRO A 128 -2.26 -1.76 -14.20
CA PRO A 128 -3.02 -0.72 -13.53
C PRO A 128 -3.34 0.45 -14.47
N ARG A 129 -4.57 0.95 -14.39
CA ARG A 129 -5.05 2.13 -15.13
C ARG A 129 -5.32 3.28 -14.16
N MET A 130 -4.27 3.83 -13.54
CA MET A 130 -4.38 4.77 -12.41
C MET A 130 -5.23 6.01 -12.72
N ALA A 131 -5.14 6.59 -13.92
CA ALA A 131 -5.98 7.71 -14.32
C ALA A 131 -7.47 7.33 -14.29
N TYR A 132 -7.80 6.17 -14.83
CA TYR A 132 -9.17 5.66 -14.88
C TYR A 132 -9.77 5.38 -13.50
N TYR A 133 -8.95 4.97 -12.53
CA TYR A 133 -9.42 4.72 -11.17
C TYR A 133 -9.72 6.00 -10.36
N MET A 134 -9.33 7.16 -10.88
CA MET A 134 -9.54 8.47 -10.24
C MET A 134 -10.69 9.28 -10.85
N GLU A 135 -11.29 8.82 -11.93
CA GLU A 135 -12.46 9.40 -12.56
C GLU A 135 -13.75 8.93 -11.89
#